data_9e7d3fec696577f61f74fa3bf62a71ad
#
_entry.id   9e7d3fec696577f61f74fa3bf62a71ad
#
_cell.length_a   1.000
_cell.length_b   1.000
_cell.length_c   1.000
_cell.angle_alpha   90.00
_cell.angle_beta   90.00
_cell.angle_gamma   90.00
#
_symmetry.space_group_name_H-M   'P 1'
#
loop_
_entity.id
_entity.type
_entity.pdbx_description
1 polymer ?
#
loop_
_entity_poly.entity_id
_entity_poly.type
_entity_poly.pdbx_seq_one_letter_code
_entity_poly.pdbx_strand_id
1 'polypeptide(L)'
;MDNDDRLLSEGKGMNENHEIKFRERVLSKSFLDRFYVDNTCSKRYHYTSPEGLMGIFKTRTFYFTDSQFLNDFREKININDELKLFWKENQKNYDIKFVNLIKNIRVTQYEDNSFSYIDNHNETMCRYFVLSLSMNEDSLTMWKYYSKNGEYNGYCIEVFDYALTDEWIDRVTGVTVIASKVEYCSDEKQEIILRSVDRLYKIWKSYEFSEMLDNKIIKEFTSWVSVEALFFKDECFQDEQETRYVAIVPTNKLNTLHYTYKEKEYKMYDFRIVNGVFTPFIRMPFNYWNEEVCLAISSIGIGPSANSEQKEAGLEQLIRSLDYKLDECKIYKSKIPVRY
;
A
#
# COMPACT_ATOMS: atom_id res chain seq x y z
N MET A 1 -21.07 16.33 -14.85
CA MET A 1 -20.45 17.24 -13.87
C MET A 1 -19.77 16.33 -12.89
N ASP A 2 -18.44 16.33 -12.93
CA ASP A 2 -17.63 15.52 -12.02
C ASP A 2 -17.88 15.96 -10.56
N ASN A 3 -17.79 15.03 -9.62
CA ASN A 3 -17.95 15.32 -8.18
C ASN A 3 -17.00 16.45 -7.72
N ASP A 4 -15.89 16.62 -8.40
CA ASP A 4 -14.88 17.67 -8.16
C ASP A 4 -15.34 19.08 -8.56
N ASP A 5 -16.07 19.21 -9.68
CA ASP A 5 -16.63 20.50 -10.10
C ASP A 5 -17.73 21.00 -9.13
N ARG A 6 -18.45 20.08 -8.49
CA ARG A 6 -19.45 20.39 -7.48
C ARG A 6 -18.80 20.87 -6.18
N LEU A 7 -17.75 20.21 -5.71
CA LEU A 7 -16.98 20.58 -4.52
C LEU A 7 -16.28 21.95 -4.69
N LEU A 8 -15.75 22.25 -5.88
CA LEU A 8 -15.13 23.55 -6.18
C LEU A 8 -16.14 24.71 -6.27
N SER A 9 -17.39 24.43 -6.66
CA SER A 9 -18.46 25.44 -6.70
C SER A 9 -19.00 25.84 -5.32
N GLU A 10 -18.96 24.93 -4.35
CA GLU A 10 -19.43 25.17 -2.98
C GLU A 10 -18.47 26.05 -2.16
N GLY A 11 -17.19 26.16 -2.55
CA GLY A 11 -16.19 27.01 -1.88
C GLY A 11 -16.25 28.50 -2.21
N LYS A 12 -16.99 28.91 -3.25
CA LYS A 12 -17.09 30.31 -3.66
C LYS A 12 -18.06 31.09 -2.76
N GLY A 13 -17.52 31.99 -1.94
CA GLY A 13 -18.29 32.84 -1.04
C GLY A 13 -18.09 32.58 0.44
N MET A 14 -17.13 31.70 0.80
CA MET A 14 -16.75 31.48 2.17
C MET A 14 -15.77 32.57 2.66
N ASN A 15 -15.78 32.81 3.96
CA ASN A 15 -14.79 33.66 4.64
C ASN A 15 -13.38 33.04 4.42
N GLU A 16 -12.36 33.88 4.22
CA GLU A 16 -10.99 33.49 3.82
C GLU A 16 -10.41 32.30 4.61
N ASN A 17 -10.64 32.27 5.93
CA ASN A 17 -10.21 31.16 6.79
C ASN A 17 -11.00 29.85 6.56
N HIS A 18 -12.29 29.92 6.23
CA HIS A 18 -13.10 28.75 5.87
C HIS A 18 -12.79 28.25 4.47
N GLU A 19 -12.48 29.16 3.56
CA GLU A 19 -12.08 28.84 2.20
C GLU A 19 -10.71 28.13 2.17
N ILE A 20 -9.75 28.56 2.99
CA ILE A 20 -8.46 27.89 3.18
C ILE A 20 -8.65 26.46 3.70
N LYS A 21 -9.45 26.27 4.77
CA LYS A 21 -9.73 24.95 5.35
C LYS A 21 -10.47 24.03 4.37
N PHE A 22 -11.40 24.56 3.60
CA PHE A 22 -12.12 23.82 2.57
C PHE A 22 -11.18 23.34 1.46
N ARG A 23 -10.28 24.21 0.97
CA ARG A 23 -9.25 23.90 -0.04
C ARG A 23 -8.30 22.81 0.45
N GLU A 24 -7.93 22.84 1.73
CA GLU A 24 -7.11 21.83 2.37
C GLU A 24 -7.78 20.46 2.34
N ARG A 25 -9.05 20.40 2.64
CA ARG A 25 -9.83 19.17 2.62
C ARG A 25 -10.01 18.62 1.17
N VAL A 26 -10.23 19.50 0.20
CA VAL A 26 -10.38 19.12 -1.23
C VAL A 26 -9.07 18.57 -1.78
N LEU A 27 -7.93 19.23 -1.51
CA LEU A 27 -6.63 18.77 -1.99
C LEU A 27 -6.25 17.40 -1.40
N SER A 28 -6.28 17.24 -0.08
CA SER A 28 -5.89 15.98 0.57
C SER A 28 -6.81 14.82 0.21
N LYS A 29 -8.12 15.05 0.18
CA LYS A 29 -9.10 14.03 -0.20
C LYS A 29 -8.90 13.57 -1.65
N SER A 30 -8.51 14.47 -2.52
CA SER A 30 -8.42 14.23 -3.94
C SER A 30 -7.30 13.27 -4.36
N PHE A 31 -6.18 13.28 -3.66
CA PHE A 31 -5.09 12.35 -3.95
C PHE A 31 -5.33 10.94 -3.41
N LEU A 32 -6.16 10.83 -2.38
CA LEU A 32 -6.46 9.55 -1.76
C LEU A 32 -7.57 8.78 -2.48
N ASP A 33 -8.42 9.46 -3.29
CA ASP A 33 -9.57 8.82 -3.96
C ASP A 33 -9.15 7.62 -4.85
N ARG A 34 -7.95 7.64 -5.44
CA ARG A 34 -7.40 6.53 -6.21
C ARG A 34 -7.07 5.31 -5.35
N PHE A 35 -6.71 5.53 -4.08
CA PHE A 35 -6.20 4.50 -3.19
C PHE A 35 -7.28 3.85 -2.33
N TYR A 36 -8.53 4.18 -2.54
CA TYR A 36 -9.64 3.42 -1.95
C TYR A 36 -9.87 2.18 -2.82
N VAL A 37 -9.50 1.03 -2.28
CA VAL A 37 -9.93 -0.25 -2.85
C VAL A 37 -11.43 -0.28 -2.78
N ASP A 38 -12.06 -0.47 -3.94
CA ASP A 38 -13.47 -0.76 -4.02
C ASP A 38 -13.78 -1.88 -3.02
N ASN A 39 -14.71 -1.67 -2.09
CA ASN A 39 -15.10 -2.63 -1.05
C ASN A 39 -15.75 -3.91 -1.63
N THR A 40 -15.31 -4.32 -2.81
CA THR A 40 -15.66 -5.60 -3.39
C THR A 40 -14.97 -6.69 -2.59
N CYS A 41 -15.65 -7.81 -2.38
CA CYS A 41 -15.08 -9.01 -1.76
C CYS A 41 -13.99 -9.64 -2.65
N SER A 42 -13.09 -8.81 -3.16
CA SER A 42 -12.01 -9.26 -4.03
C SER A 42 -10.96 -10.02 -3.23
N LYS A 43 -10.48 -11.10 -3.81
CA LYS A 43 -9.46 -11.96 -3.20
C LYS A 43 -8.08 -11.53 -3.64
N ARG A 44 -7.12 -11.60 -2.72
CA ARG A 44 -5.70 -11.38 -2.95
C ARG A 44 -4.90 -12.51 -2.34
N TYR A 45 -3.71 -12.70 -2.84
CA TYR A 45 -2.90 -13.88 -2.59
C TYR A 45 -1.52 -13.50 -2.05
N HIS A 46 -1.24 -13.89 -0.80
CA HIS A 46 0.05 -13.67 -0.16
C HIS A 46 0.92 -14.91 -0.24
N TYR A 47 1.90 -14.89 -1.12
CA TYR A 47 2.90 -15.95 -1.22
C TYR A 47 3.96 -15.79 -0.15
N THR A 48 4.26 -16.87 0.57
CA THR A 48 5.17 -16.80 1.71
C THR A 48 5.90 -18.11 1.97
N SER A 49 7.01 -18.05 2.70
CA SER A 49 7.72 -19.24 3.17
C SER A 49 6.96 -19.95 4.30
N PRO A 50 7.32 -21.21 4.63
CA PRO A 50 6.77 -21.90 5.79
C PRO A 50 6.92 -21.11 7.09
N GLU A 51 8.07 -20.47 7.28
CA GLU A 51 8.35 -19.62 8.46
C GLU A 51 7.47 -18.37 8.47
N GLY A 52 7.26 -17.75 7.30
CA GLY A 52 6.38 -16.60 7.15
C GLY A 52 4.94 -16.96 7.48
N LEU A 53 4.43 -18.06 6.92
CA LEU A 53 3.10 -18.59 7.23
C LEU A 53 2.92 -18.81 8.74
N MET A 54 3.86 -19.53 9.35
CA MET A 54 3.82 -19.80 10.80
C MET A 54 3.84 -18.50 11.62
N GLY A 55 4.62 -17.50 11.22
CA GLY A 55 4.66 -16.19 11.86
C GLY A 55 3.32 -15.49 11.80
N ILE A 56 2.72 -15.39 10.60
CA ILE A 56 1.42 -14.76 10.36
C ILE A 56 0.33 -15.42 11.21
N PHE A 57 0.25 -16.75 11.23
CA PHE A 57 -0.78 -17.47 11.97
C PHE A 57 -0.60 -17.35 13.49
N LYS A 58 0.65 -17.47 13.99
CA LYS A 58 0.92 -17.34 15.43
C LYS A 58 0.65 -15.95 15.98
N THR A 59 0.97 -14.92 15.21
CA THR A 59 0.80 -13.52 15.63
C THR A 59 -0.56 -12.95 15.24
N ARG A 60 -1.29 -13.60 14.34
CA ARG A 60 -2.54 -13.10 13.72
C ARG A 60 -2.36 -11.73 13.06
N THR A 61 -1.19 -11.51 12.45
CA THR A 61 -0.85 -10.25 11.80
C THR A 61 -0.14 -10.48 10.49
N PHE A 62 -0.37 -9.59 9.51
CA PHE A 62 0.52 -9.45 8.35
C PHE A 62 1.67 -8.50 8.68
N TYR A 63 2.83 -8.74 8.06
CA TYR A 63 4.02 -7.94 8.25
C TYR A 63 4.15 -6.96 7.10
N PHE A 64 3.88 -5.68 7.38
CA PHE A 64 4.09 -4.60 6.44
C PHE A 64 5.54 -4.13 6.58
N THR A 65 6.33 -4.31 5.55
CA THR A 65 7.75 -3.97 5.52
C THR A 65 7.94 -2.49 5.25
N ASP A 66 8.85 -1.86 5.96
CA ASP A 66 9.23 -0.47 5.68
C ASP A 66 9.63 -0.29 4.21
N SER A 67 9.04 0.69 3.56
CA SER A 67 9.23 0.94 2.13
C SER A 67 10.67 1.21 1.72
N GLN A 68 11.57 1.57 2.66
CA GLN A 68 13.00 1.73 2.39
C GLN A 68 13.74 0.41 2.19
N PHE A 69 13.13 -0.70 2.65
CA PHE A 69 13.73 -2.03 2.67
C PHE A 69 13.02 -3.01 1.72
N LEU A 70 12.27 -2.51 0.75
CA LEU A 70 11.69 -3.33 -0.31
C LEU A 70 12.81 -3.89 -1.21
N ASN A 71 12.55 -5.07 -1.77
CA ASN A 71 13.57 -5.83 -2.52
C ASN A 71 14.06 -5.13 -3.78
N ASP A 72 13.25 -4.32 -4.42
CA ASP A 72 13.63 -3.60 -5.63
C ASP A 72 14.04 -2.16 -5.29
N PHE A 73 15.34 -1.94 -5.40
CA PHE A 73 15.98 -0.65 -5.21
C PHE A 73 15.51 0.44 -6.21
N ARG A 74 15.06 0.05 -7.41
CA ARG A 74 14.62 0.97 -8.45
C ARG A 74 13.15 1.36 -8.34
N GLU A 75 12.35 0.63 -7.60
CA GLU A 75 10.91 0.88 -7.51
C GLU A 75 10.59 2.34 -7.21
N LYS A 76 11.22 2.90 -6.18
CA LYS A 76 10.94 4.28 -5.76
C LYS A 76 11.34 5.36 -6.76
N ILE A 77 12.32 5.10 -7.61
CA ILE A 77 12.80 6.08 -8.59
C ILE A 77 12.16 5.92 -9.97
N ASN A 78 11.40 4.85 -10.22
CA ASN A 78 10.69 4.63 -11.47
C ASN A 78 9.79 5.82 -11.83
N ILE A 79 9.08 6.38 -10.86
CA ILE A 79 8.23 7.56 -11.06
C ILE A 79 9.00 8.77 -11.59
N ASN A 80 10.28 8.90 -11.26
CA ASN A 80 11.09 10.04 -11.71
C ASN A 80 11.31 10.03 -13.22
N ASP A 81 11.44 8.87 -13.82
CA ASP A 81 11.60 8.74 -15.27
C ASP A 81 10.27 8.98 -15.97
N GLU A 82 9.17 8.51 -15.40
CA GLU A 82 7.83 8.81 -15.87
C GLU A 82 7.49 10.31 -15.78
N LEU A 83 7.88 10.99 -14.71
CA LEU A 83 7.71 12.45 -14.58
C LEU A 83 8.56 13.22 -15.60
N LYS A 84 9.78 12.78 -15.90
CA LYS A 84 10.60 13.40 -16.96
C LYS A 84 9.93 13.28 -18.33
N LEU A 85 9.42 12.08 -18.64
CA LEU A 85 8.70 11.81 -19.88
C LEU A 85 7.46 12.71 -19.98
N PHE A 86 6.64 12.74 -18.93
CA PHE A 86 5.45 13.57 -18.84
C PHE A 86 5.74 15.05 -19.13
N TRP A 87 6.72 15.64 -18.46
CA TRP A 87 7.06 17.06 -18.65
C TRP A 87 7.66 17.36 -20.02
N LYS A 88 8.41 16.43 -20.60
CA LYS A 88 8.93 16.57 -21.96
C LYS A 88 7.80 16.76 -22.97
N GLU A 89 6.70 16.03 -22.81
CA GLU A 89 5.60 16.02 -23.76
C GLU A 89 4.54 17.09 -23.45
N ASN A 90 4.23 17.30 -22.17
CA ASN A 90 3.04 18.02 -21.75
C ASN A 90 3.27 19.42 -21.18
N GLN A 91 4.50 19.84 -20.88
CA GLN A 91 4.76 21.13 -20.22
C GLN A 91 4.18 22.36 -20.95
N LYS A 92 4.00 22.29 -22.27
CA LYS A 92 3.43 23.37 -23.08
C LYS A 92 1.93 23.60 -22.86
N ASN A 93 1.25 22.63 -22.24
CA ASN A 93 -0.18 22.67 -21.97
C ASN A 93 -0.51 23.46 -20.69
N TYR A 94 0.51 23.84 -19.92
CA TYR A 94 0.37 24.46 -18.60
C TYR A 94 1.05 25.82 -18.54
N ASP A 95 0.59 26.68 -17.62
CA ASP A 95 1.27 27.95 -17.34
C ASP A 95 2.71 27.69 -16.85
N ILE A 96 3.65 28.48 -17.38
CA ILE A 96 5.07 28.35 -17.06
C ILE A 96 5.37 28.52 -15.57
N LYS A 97 4.61 29.35 -14.86
CA LYS A 97 4.77 29.54 -13.41
C LYS A 97 4.40 28.25 -12.68
N PHE A 98 3.25 27.65 -13.02
CA PHE A 98 2.84 26.37 -12.44
C PHE A 98 3.86 25.26 -12.74
N VAL A 99 4.31 25.15 -14.00
CA VAL A 99 5.34 24.18 -14.39
C VAL A 99 6.59 24.33 -13.53
N ASN A 100 7.06 25.57 -13.34
CA ASN A 100 8.27 25.84 -12.55
C ASN A 100 8.14 25.49 -11.06
N LEU A 101 6.93 25.48 -10.52
CA LEU A 101 6.69 25.05 -9.12
C LEU A 101 6.98 23.56 -8.92
N ILE A 102 6.56 22.70 -9.85
CA ILE A 102 6.49 21.25 -9.57
C ILE A 102 7.34 20.38 -10.51
N LYS A 103 7.77 20.86 -11.68
CA LYS A 103 8.48 20.03 -12.68
C LYS A 103 9.79 19.39 -12.19
N ASN A 104 10.41 19.94 -11.15
CA ASN A 104 11.68 19.46 -10.61
C ASN A 104 11.51 18.58 -9.35
N ILE A 105 10.29 18.40 -8.90
CA ILE A 105 10.00 17.52 -7.75
C ILE A 105 10.30 16.07 -8.16
N ARG A 106 11.08 15.39 -7.32
CA ARG A 106 11.54 14.00 -7.53
C ARG A 106 11.58 13.27 -6.19
N VAL A 107 11.40 11.95 -6.25
CA VAL A 107 11.74 11.08 -5.13
C VAL A 107 13.26 10.91 -5.10
N THR A 108 13.87 11.12 -3.95
CA THR A 108 15.30 10.89 -3.75
C THR A 108 15.52 9.58 -3.01
N GLN A 109 16.64 8.94 -3.29
CA GLN A 109 16.97 7.62 -2.77
C GLN A 109 17.51 7.63 -1.34
N TYR A 110 18.09 8.74 -0.94
CA TYR A 110 18.90 8.87 0.28
C TYR A 110 18.33 9.82 1.32
N GLU A 111 17.29 10.55 1.01
CA GLU A 111 16.64 11.38 2.01
C GLU A 111 15.83 10.49 2.94
N ASP A 112 15.92 10.77 4.22
CA ASP A 112 15.08 10.16 5.23
C ASP A 112 13.63 10.24 4.72
N ASN A 113 13.06 9.08 4.34
CA ASN A 113 11.76 8.98 3.66
C ASN A 113 10.60 9.32 4.59
N SER A 114 10.83 10.21 5.51
CA SER A 114 9.82 10.83 6.30
C SER A 114 9.18 11.94 5.48
N PHE A 115 8.02 11.66 4.88
CA PHE A 115 7.23 12.68 4.22
C PHE A 115 6.35 13.39 5.22
N SER A 116 6.20 14.71 5.06
CA SER A 116 5.25 15.44 5.85
C SER A 116 3.84 15.19 5.35
N TYR A 117 3.05 14.46 6.10
CA TYR A 117 1.60 14.37 5.93
C TYR A 117 0.95 15.43 6.82
N ILE A 118 0.05 16.25 6.25
CA ILE A 118 -0.68 17.23 7.02
C ILE A 118 -1.94 16.57 7.57
N ASP A 119 -1.90 16.17 8.83
CA ASP A 119 -3.10 15.81 9.58
C ASP A 119 -3.49 16.97 10.49
N ASN A 120 -4.75 17.45 10.38
CA ASN A 120 -5.38 18.40 11.30
C ASN A 120 -4.52 19.64 11.68
N HIS A 121 -3.82 20.27 10.73
CA HIS A 121 -3.02 21.50 10.89
C HIS A 121 -1.57 21.34 11.38
N ASN A 122 -1.09 20.12 11.63
CA ASN A 122 0.30 19.89 11.98
C ASN A 122 1.03 19.12 10.88
N GLU A 123 2.22 19.57 10.48
CA GLU A 123 3.13 18.80 9.64
C GLU A 123 3.63 17.61 10.45
N THR A 124 3.22 16.42 10.05
CA THR A 124 3.67 15.18 10.68
C THR A 124 4.49 14.39 9.69
N MET A 125 5.72 14.09 10.08
CA MET A 125 6.58 13.20 9.29
C MET A 125 6.05 11.78 9.38
N CYS A 126 5.83 11.12 8.23
CA CYS A 126 5.31 9.76 8.16
C CYS A 126 6.30 8.79 7.52
N ARG A 127 6.23 7.54 7.94
CA ARG A 127 6.89 6.41 7.26
C ARG A 127 5.83 5.53 6.61
N TYR A 128 6.21 4.90 5.52
CA TYR A 128 5.35 4.01 4.76
C TYR A 128 5.79 2.56 4.95
N PHE A 129 4.83 1.70 5.27
CA PHE A 129 5.05 0.27 5.40
C PHE A 129 4.17 -0.46 4.38
N VAL A 130 4.73 -1.40 3.65
CA VAL A 130 4.10 -2.03 2.49
C VAL A 130 3.89 -3.52 2.71
N LEU A 131 2.69 -3.99 2.38
CA LEU A 131 2.37 -5.38 2.14
C LEU A 131 1.97 -5.55 0.68
N SER A 132 2.66 -6.43 -0.03
CA SER A 132 2.35 -6.79 -1.42
C SER A 132 1.60 -8.11 -1.47
N LEU A 133 0.48 -8.12 -2.17
CA LEU A 133 -0.31 -9.32 -2.48
C LEU A 133 -0.47 -9.44 -3.99
N SER A 134 -0.53 -10.67 -4.51
CA SER A 134 -0.78 -10.92 -5.93
C SER A 134 -2.28 -11.04 -6.22
N MET A 135 -2.70 -10.72 -7.43
CA MET A 135 -4.03 -11.06 -7.94
C MET A 135 -4.11 -12.52 -8.46
N ASN A 136 -2.97 -13.20 -8.59
CA ASN A 136 -2.88 -14.57 -9.11
C ASN A 136 -2.89 -15.62 -7.99
N GLU A 137 -3.86 -16.52 -8.05
CA GLU A 137 -4.01 -17.63 -7.09
C GLU A 137 -2.90 -18.68 -7.18
N ASP A 138 -2.48 -19.04 -8.39
CA ASP A 138 -1.55 -20.13 -8.64
C ASP A 138 -0.54 -19.76 -9.73
N SER A 139 0.44 -18.92 -9.38
CA SER A 139 1.45 -18.40 -10.31
C SER A 139 2.81 -19.07 -10.09
N LEU A 140 3.35 -19.66 -11.15
CA LEU A 140 4.68 -20.28 -11.13
C LEU A 140 5.77 -19.28 -10.73
N THR A 141 5.70 -18.06 -11.23
CA THR A 141 6.60 -16.96 -10.92
C THR A 141 6.58 -16.64 -9.43
N MET A 142 5.38 -16.53 -8.85
CA MET A 142 5.22 -16.24 -7.43
C MET A 142 5.70 -17.38 -6.55
N TRP A 143 5.41 -18.65 -6.92
CA TRP A 143 5.95 -19.81 -6.20
C TRP A 143 7.47 -19.85 -6.21
N LYS A 144 8.09 -19.46 -7.32
CA LYS A 144 9.54 -19.45 -7.45
C LYS A 144 10.20 -18.33 -6.61
N TYR A 145 9.64 -17.13 -6.63
CA TYR A 145 10.27 -15.98 -5.97
C TYR A 145 10.04 -15.93 -4.46
N TYR A 146 8.88 -16.36 -4.00
CA TYR A 146 8.50 -16.25 -2.59
C TYR A 146 8.60 -17.56 -1.79
N SER A 147 9.06 -18.64 -2.44
CA SER A 147 9.48 -19.86 -1.75
C SER A 147 10.92 -19.76 -1.31
N LYS A 148 11.24 -20.36 -0.16
CA LYS A 148 12.62 -20.46 0.31
C LYS A 148 13.46 -21.25 -0.67
N ASN A 149 14.61 -20.72 -1.07
CA ASN A 149 15.59 -21.35 -1.98
C ASN A 149 15.09 -21.65 -3.40
N GLY A 150 14.00 -21.06 -3.86
CA GLY A 150 13.47 -21.33 -5.20
C GLY A 150 12.92 -22.75 -5.41
N GLU A 151 12.68 -23.51 -4.34
CA GLU A 151 12.27 -24.91 -4.38
C GLU A 151 10.74 -25.11 -4.42
N TYR A 152 9.96 -24.07 -4.71
CA TYR A 152 8.49 -24.11 -4.70
C TYR A 152 7.86 -24.59 -3.38
N ASN A 153 8.62 -24.50 -2.27
CA ASN A 153 8.24 -24.99 -0.96
C ASN A 153 7.38 -24.03 -0.14
N GLY A 154 6.82 -23.00 -0.79
CA GLY A 154 6.01 -21.95 -0.16
C GLY A 154 4.56 -22.34 0.07
N TYR A 155 3.87 -21.37 0.65
CA TYR A 155 2.42 -21.34 0.83
C TYR A 155 1.85 -20.07 0.24
N CYS A 156 0.56 -20.11 -0.11
CA CYS A 156 -0.18 -18.97 -0.60
C CYS A 156 -1.42 -18.74 0.29
N ILE A 157 -1.52 -17.58 0.91
CA ILE A 157 -2.65 -17.22 1.77
C ILE A 157 -3.64 -16.41 0.95
N GLU A 158 -4.87 -16.88 0.81
CA GLU A 158 -5.96 -16.11 0.20
C GLU A 158 -6.56 -15.16 1.25
N VAL A 159 -6.56 -13.87 0.93
CA VAL A 159 -7.03 -12.79 1.80
C VAL A 159 -8.11 -11.98 1.10
N PHE A 160 -9.13 -11.56 1.82
CA PHE A 160 -10.10 -10.60 1.31
C PHE A 160 -9.60 -9.15 1.49
N ASP A 161 -9.78 -8.30 0.46
CA ASP A 161 -9.33 -6.91 0.47
C ASP A 161 -9.79 -6.13 1.71
N TYR A 162 -11.06 -6.27 2.08
CA TYR A 162 -11.64 -5.56 3.24
C TYR A 162 -10.92 -5.87 4.56
N ALA A 163 -10.28 -7.03 4.67
CA ALA A 163 -9.59 -7.45 5.88
C ALA A 163 -8.37 -6.59 6.22
N LEU A 164 -7.86 -5.82 5.26
CA LEU A 164 -6.67 -4.99 5.41
C LEU A 164 -6.96 -3.48 5.28
N THR A 165 -8.17 -3.11 4.80
CA THR A 165 -8.54 -1.71 4.49
C THR A 165 -9.77 -1.22 5.24
N ASP A 166 -10.35 -2.04 6.11
CA ASP A 166 -11.53 -1.65 6.88
C ASP A 166 -11.21 -0.48 7.84
N GLU A 167 -12.13 0.45 7.97
CA GLU A 167 -12.10 1.55 8.97
C GLU A 167 -11.87 1.05 10.41
N TRP A 168 -12.17 -0.23 10.65
CA TRP A 168 -11.88 -0.88 11.92
C TRP A 168 -10.36 -0.93 12.21
N ILE A 169 -9.52 -1.24 11.19
CA ILE A 169 -8.05 -1.27 11.35
C ILE A 169 -7.56 0.10 11.81
N ASP A 170 -8.03 1.17 11.17
CA ASP A 170 -7.68 2.54 11.56
C ASP A 170 -8.09 2.85 13.01
N ARG A 171 -9.32 2.47 13.39
CA ARG A 171 -9.80 2.66 14.77
C ARG A 171 -8.99 1.90 15.83
N VAL A 172 -8.56 0.69 15.53
CA VAL A 172 -7.87 -0.18 16.50
C VAL A 172 -6.37 0.13 16.57
N THR A 173 -5.77 0.48 15.44
CA THR A 173 -4.33 0.69 15.34
C THR A 173 -3.92 2.16 15.29
N GLY A 174 -4.82 3.05 14.91
CA GLY A 174 -4.52 4.46 14.60
C GLY A 174 -3.61 4.61 13.37
N VAL A 175 -3.64 3.61 12.47
CA VAL A 175 -2.82 3.56 11.26
C VAL A 175 -3.74 3.53 10.04
N THR A 176 -3.63 4.54 9.19
CA THR A 176 -4.36 4.57 7.93
C THR A 176 -3.70 3.65 6.90
N VAL A 177 -4.48 2.76 6.30
CA VAL A 177 -4.03 1.88 5.22
C VAL A 177 -4.69 2.31 3.93
N ILE A 178 -3.88 2.58 2.92
CA ILE A 178 -4.31 2.81 1.54
C ILE A 178 -3.93 1.61 0.69
N ALA A 179 -4.70 1.33 -0.35
CA ALA A 179 -4.42 0.21 -1.23
C ALA A 179 -4.72 0.55 -2.69
N SER A 180 -3.92 0.00 -3.60
CA SER A 180 -4.14 0.06 -5.04
C SER A 180 -3.38 -1.06 -5.74
N LYS A 181 -3.79 -1.38 -6.96
CA LYS A 181 -2.98 -2.20 -7.86
C LYS A 181 -1.71 -1.45 -8.25
N VAL A 182 -0.65 -2.21 -8.50
CA VAL A 182 0.62 -1.68 -9.03
C VAL A 182 0.49 -1.49 -10.54
N GLU A 183 0.96 -0.36 -11.02
CA GLU A 183 0.96 -0.05 -12.45
C GLU A 183 2.34 -0.34 -13.05
N TYR A 184 2.33 -1.14 -14.11
CA TYR A 184 3.53 -1.58 -14.80
C TYR A 184 3.72 -0.86 -16.14
N CYS A 185 2.63 -0.65 -16.88
CA CYS A 185 2.62 -0.03 -18.19
C CYS A 185 2.87 1.48 -18.12
N SER A 186 3.77 2.00 -18.96
CA SER A 186 4.08 3.44 -18.99
C SER A 186 2.87 4.29 -19.37
N ASP A 187 2.03 3.85 -20.30
CA ASP A 187 0.84 4.61 -20.73
C ASP A 187 -0.14 4.80 -19.55
N GLU A 188 -0.38 3.76 -18.74
CA GLU A 188 -1.22 3.85 -17.55
C GLU A 188 -0.63 4.79 -16.49
N LYS A 189 0.69 4.74 -16.28
CA LYS A 189 1.41 5.65 -15.38
C LYS A 189 1.31 7.10 -15.85
N GLN A 190 1.48 7.34 -17.17
CA GLN A 190 1.35 8.67 -17.76
C GLN A 190 -0.06 9.23 -17.60
N GLU A 191 -1.09 8.42 -17.77
CA GLU A 191 -2.49 8.83 -17.54
C GLU A 191 -2.75 9.23 -16.08
N ILE A 192 -2.18 8.51 -15.12
CA ILE A 192 -2.27 8.83 -13.70
C ILE A 192 -1.59 10.17 -13.39
N ILE A 193 -0.38 10.38 -13.92
CA ILE A 193 0.35 11.64 -13.77
C ILE A 193 -0.46 12.79 -14.39
N LEU A 194 -0.98 12.60 -15.60
CA LEU A 194 -1.77 13.60 -16.30
C LEU A 194 -2.99 14.03 -15.46
N ARG A 195 -3.79 13.09 -14.97
CA ARG A 195 -4.97 13.37 -14.14
C ARG A 195 -4.59 14.16 -12.87
N SER A 196 -3.51 13.77 -12.21
CA SER A 196 -3.06 14.40 -10.97
C SER A 196 -2.55 15.81 -11.21
N VAL A 197 -1.74 16.02 -12.26
CA VAL A 197 -1.23 17.35 -12.63
C VAL A 197 -2.35 18.28 -13.09
N ASP A 198 -3.26 17.79 -13.94
CA ASP A 198 -4.41 18.57 -14.43
C ASP A 198 -5.30 19.04 -13.28
N ARG A 199 -5.51 18.19 -12.30
CA ARG A 199 -6.29 18.51 -11.12
C ARG A 199 -5.63 19.62 -10.29
N LEU A 200 -4.34 19.50 -10.00
CA LEU A 200 -3.58 20.54 -9.32
C LEU A 200 -3.58 21.85 -10.10
N TYR A 201 -3.43 21.77 -11.42
CA TYR A 201 -3.44 22.95 -12.28
C TYR A 201 -4.80 23.66 -12.26
N LYS A 202 -5.93 22.92 -12.30
CA LYS A 202 -7.27 23.49 -12.17
C LYS A 202 -7.42 24.22 -10.83
N ILE A 203 -6.97 23.62 -9.73
CA ILE A 203 -7.00 24.23 -8.40
C ILE A 203 -6.14 25.48 -8.39
N TRP A 204 -4.89 25.41 -8.84
CA TRP A 204 -3.97 26.53 -8.89
C TRP A 204 -4.52 27.71 -9.72
N LYS A 205 -5.13 27.40 -10.87
CA LYS A 205 -5.68 28.41 -11.80
C LYS A 205 -6.98 29.05 -11.29
N SER A 206 -7.76 28.35 -10.50
CA SER A 206 -9.05 28.85 -10.01
C SER A 206 -8.96 29.89 -8.90
N TYR A 207 -7.76 30.20 -8.42
CA TYR A 207 -7.51 31.12 -7.32
C TYR A 207 -6.52 32.21 -7.71
N GLU A 208 -6.66 33.38 -7.08
CA GLU A 208 -5.67 34.45 -7.24
C GLU A 208 -4.32 34.00 -6.69
N PHE A 209 -3.25 34.42 -7.37
CA PHE A 209 -1.87 34.04 -7.05
C PHE A 209 -1.51 34.42 -5.62
N SER A 210 -1.14 33.44 -4.81
CA SER A 210 -0.59 33.64 -3.48
C SER A 210 0.57 32.71 -3.22
N GLU A 211 1.63 33.20 -2.60
CA GLU A 211 2.79 32.36 -2.19
C GLU A 211 2.37 31.19 -1.30
N MET A 212 1.33 31.40 -0.48
CA MET A 212 0.79 30.35 0.37
C MET A 212 0.17 29.20 -0.45
N LEU A 213 -0.54 29.50 -1.55
CA LEU A 213 -1.08 28.49 -2.45
C LEU A 213 0.04 27.73 -3.18
N ASP A 214 1.07 28.45 -3.66
CA ASP A 214 2.21 27.84 -4.36
C ASP A 214 2.93 26.84 -3.45
N ASN A 215 3.23 27.22 -2.22
CA ASN A 215 3.85 26.33 -1.23
C ASN A 215 2.99 25.08 -0.95
N LYS A 216 1.69 25.27 -0.93
CA LYS A 216 0.76 24.16 -0.73
C LYS A 216 0.74 23.21 -1.92
N ILE A 217 0.67 23.72 -3.15
CA ILE A 217 0.76 22.91 -4.38
C ILE A 217 2.05 22.09 -4.40
N ILE A 218 3.18 22.69 -4.03
CA ILE A 218 4.47 22.00 -3.93
C ILE A 218 4.39 20.84 -2.92
N LYS A 219 3.87 21.09 -1.73
CA LYS A 219 3.73 20.07 -0.68
C LYS A 219 2.82 18.91 -1.12
N GLU A 220 1.65 19.23 -1.64
CA GLU A 220 0.69 18.22 -2.10
C GLU A 220 1.27 17.37 -3.23
N PHE A 221 1.91 18.01 -4.22
CA PHE A 221 2.53 17.26 -5.30
C PHE A 221 3.69 16.39 -4.81
N THR A 222 4.51 16.89 -3.89
CA THR A 222 5.60 16.12 -3.27
C THR A 222 5.06 14.90 -2.54
N SER A 223 4.02 15.08 -1.72
CA SER A 223 3.37 13.99 -0.99
C SER A 223 2.79 12.95 -1.96
N TRP A 224 2.09 13.42 -2.99
CA TRP A 224 1.53 12.54 -4.01
C TRP A 224 2.62 11.72 -4.74
N VAL A 225 3.68 12.38 -5.23
CA VAL A 225 4.80 11.69 -5.91
C VAL A 225 5.39 10.60 -5.02
N SER A 226 5.50 10.86 -3.74
CA SER A 226 6.09 9.94 -2.77
C SER A 226 5.23 8.71 -2.51
N VAL A 227 3.92 8.89 -2.43
CA VAL A 227 2.98 7.80 -2.27
C VAL A 227 2.85 7.02 -3.58
N GLU A 228 2.69 7.73 -4.71
CA GLU A 228 2.52 7.10 -6.02
C GLU A 228 3.74 6.28 -6.44
N ALA A 229 4.95 6.71 -6.05
CA ALA A 229 6.17 5.95 -6.27
C ALA A 229 6.11 4.52 -5.71
N LEU A 230 5.30 4.26 -4.70
CA LEU A 230 5.11 2.93 -4.12
C LEU A 230 4.20 2.03 -4.98
N PHE A 231 3.52 2.59 -5.98
CA PHE A 231 2.58 1.87 -6.85
C PHE A 231 3.03 1.80 -8.31
N PHE A 232 4.19 2.38 -8.64
CA PHE A 232 4.81 2.27 -9.97
C PHE A 232 5.95 1.27 -9.93
N LYS A 233 5.93 0.28 -10.82
CA LYS A 233 6.94 -0.77 -10.92
C LYS A 233 7.36 -0.98 -12.35
N ASP A 234 8.56 -1.50 -12.56
CA ASP A 234 9.08 -1.82 -13.89
C ASP A 234 8.23 -2.92 -14.55
N GLU A 235 8.02 -2.84 -15.86
CA GLU A 235 7.20 -3.76 -16.64
C GLU A 235 7.70 -5.21 -16.56
N CYS A 236 8.99 -5.42 -16.33
CA CYS A 236 9.56 -6.77 -16.19
C CYS A 236 9.00 -7.55 -15.00
N PHE A 237 8.34 -6.88 -14.05
CA PHE A 237 7.67 -7.50 -12.89
C PHE A 237 6.16 -7.68 -13.06
N GLN A 238 5.59 -7.43 -14.24
CA GLN A 238 4.14 -7.49 -14.46
C GLN A 238 3.50 -8.84 -14.11
N ASP A 239 4.26 -9.94 -14.18
CA ASP A 239 3.80 -11.28 -13.80
C ASP A 239 3.42 -11.40 -12.31
N GLU A 240 3.91 -10.50 -11.46
CA GLU A 240 3.56 -10.50 -10.05
C GLU A 240 2.12 -10.03 -9.81
N GLN A 241 1.56 -9.22 -10.71
CA GLN A 241 0.20 -8.67 -10.64
C GLN A 241 -0.14 -8.17 -9.23
N GLU A 242 0.69 -7.28 -8.71
CA GLU A 242 0.60 -6.84 -7.32
C GLU A 242 -0.60 -5.93 -7.05
N THR A 243 -1.21 -6.13 -5.90
CA THR A 243 -1.95 -5.11 -5.16
C THR A 243 -1.12 -4.76 -3.93
N ARG A 244 -0.85 -3.49 -3.69
CA ARG A 244 -0.12 -3.01 -2.51
C ARG A 244 -1.06 -2.39 -1.50
N TYR A 245 -0.77 -2.70 -0.24
CA TYR A 245 -1.38 -2.10 0.94
C TYR A 245 -0.28 -1.30 1.64
N VAL A 246 -0.50 -0.02 1.78
CA VAL A 246 0.48 0.91 2.34
C VAL A 246 -0.07 1.51 3.62
N ALA A 247 0.56 1.18 4.72
CA ALA A 247 0.27 1.76 6.02
C ALA A 247 1.07 3.07 6.19
N ILE A 248 0.37 4.15 6.48
CA ILE A 248 0.93 5.49 6.70
C ILE A 248 1.05 5.71 8.21
N VAL A 249 2.28 5.78 8.71
CA VAL A 249 2.54 5.84 10.14
C VAL A 249 3.30 7.12 10.51
N PRO A 250 2.75 7.98 11.37
CA PRO A 250 3.49 9.11 11.91
C PRO A 250 4.77 8.66 12.62
N THR A 251 5.92 9.24 12.26
CA THR A 251 7.23 8.81 12.77
C THR A 251 7.33 8.90 14.29
N ASN A 252 6.69 9.90 14.89
CA ASN A 252 6.65 10.09 16.35
C ASN A 252 5.79 9.03 17.08
N LYS A 253 4.93 8.31 16.35
CA LYS A 253 4.07 7.25 16.91
C LYS A 253 4.66 5.85 16.77
N LEU A 254 5.70 5.64 15.96
CA LEU A 254 6.23 4.30 15.63
C LEU A 254 6.48 3.42 16.86
N ASN A 255 7.16 3.97 17.87
CA ASN A 255 7.52 3.20 19.07
C ASN A 255 6.36 2.98 20.05
N THR A 256 5.26 3.69 19.86
CA THR A 256 4.07 3.63 20.71
C THR A 256 2.90 2.90 20.06
N LEU A 257 3.08 2.40 18.83
CA LEU A 257 2.04 1.65 18.13
C LEU A 257 1.80 0.31 18.80
N HIS A 258 0.56 0.10 19.22
CA HIS A 258 0.09 -1.15 19.82
C HIS A 258 -1.30 -1.50 19.28
N TYR A 259 -1.63 -2.78 19.30
CA TYR A 259 -3.00 -3.26 19.14
C TYR A 259 -3.37 -4.16 20.32
N THR A 260 -4.63 -4.21 20.66
CA THR A 260 -5.11 -5.04 21.78
C THR A 260 -5.84 -6.26 21.25
N TYR A 261 -5.49 -7.44 21.75
CA TYR A 261 -6.17 -8.68 21.45
C TYR A 261 -6.41 -9.51 22.73
N LYS A 262 -7.64 -9.94 22.96
CA LYS A 262 -8.03 -10.69 24.18
C LYS A 262 -7.44 -10.05 25.45
N GLU A 263 -7.69 -8.74 25.62
CA GLU A 263 -7.22 -7.92 26.76
C GLU A 263 -5.69 -7.82 26.90
N LYS A 264 -4.93 -8.32 25.93
CA LYS A 264 -3.48 -8.23 25.90
C LYS A 264 -3.01 -7.25 24.81
N GLU A 265 -2.10 -6.38 25.21
CA GLU A 265 -1.49 -5.39 24.32
C GLU A 265 -0.26 -5.98 23.60
N TYR A 266 -0.14 -5.70 22.30
CA TYR A 266 0.95 -6.16 21.44
C TYR A 266 1.59 -5.00 20.71
N LYS A 267 2.91 -4.90 20.77
CA LYS A 267 3.68 -3.91 20.04
C LYS A 267 3.61 -4.21 18.54
N MET A 268 3.34 -3.18 17.74
CA MET A 268 3.25 -3.32 16.27
C MET A 268 4.61 -3.18 15.58
N TYR A 269 5.39 -2.16 15.93
CA TYR A 269 6.67 -1.88 15.29
C TYR A 269 7.77 -2.80 15.82
N ASP A 270 8.47 -3.49 14.89
CA ASP A 270 9.51 -4.47 15.21
C ASP A 270 10.52 -4.61 14.06
N PHE A 271 11.51 -5.47 14.23
CA PHE A 271 12.56 -5.75 13.26
C PHE A 271 12.66 -7.24 12.97
N ARG A 272 13.02 -7.56 11.73
CA ARG A 272 13.41 -8.91 11.31
C ARG A 272 14.72 -8.85 10.54
N ILE A 273 15.42 -9.99 10.45
CA ILE A 273 16.62 -10.09 9.61
C ILE A 273 16.20 -10.64 8.24
N VAL A 274 16.45 -9.88 7.20
CA VAL A 274 16.25 -10.28 5.79
C VAL A 274 17.58 -10.13 5.07
N ASN A 275 18.13 -11.22 4.55
CA ASN A 275 19.42 -11.21 3.86
C ASN A 275 20.56 -10.50 4.65
N GLY A 276 20.58 -10.68 5.98
CA GLY A 276 21.60 -10.06 6.86
C GLY A 276 21.31 -8.60 7.24
N VAL A 277 20.21 -8.01 6.78
CA VAL A 277 19.82 -6.64 7.07
C VAL A 277 18.73 -6.61 8.13
N PHE A 278 18.87 -5.72 9.14
CA PHE A 278 17.80 -5.43 10.09
C PHE A 278 16.70 -4.63 9.38
N THR A 279 15.64 -5.31 9.05
CA THR A 279 14.51 -4.75 8.27
C THR A 279 13.36 -4.40 9.20
N PRO A 280 13.02 -3.11 9.32
CA PRO A 280 11.87 -2.68 10.10
C PRO A 280 10.57 -3.14 9.46
N PHE A 281 9.58 -3.46 10.30
CA PHE A 281 8.22 -3.77 9.85
C PHE A 281 7.20 -3.42 10.92
N ILE A 282 5.92 -3.35 10.52
CA ILE A 282 4.81 -3.28 11.46
C ILE A 282 3.93 -4.52 11.33
N ARG A 283 3.40 -4.98 12.48
CA ARG A 283 2.40 -6.04 12.56
C ARG A 283 1.02 -5.43 12.41
N MET A 284 0.36 -5.70 11.29
CA MET A 284 -1.02 -5.28 11.06
C MET A 284 -1.95 -6.44 11.38
N PRO A 285 -2.81 -6.32 12.41
CA PRO A 285 -3.76 -7.35 12.74
C PRO A 285 -4.73 -7.55 11.58
N PHE A 286 -5.07 -8.80 11.31
CA PHE A 286 -6.16 -9.13 10.42
C PHE A 286 -7.29 -9.73 11.25
N ASN A 287 -8.48 -9.18 11.06
CA ASN A 287 -9.71 -9.69 11.57
C ASN A 287 -9.96 -9.65 13.11
N TYR A 288 -10.76 -8.67 13.49
CA TYR A 288 -11.43 -8.64 14.81
C TYR A 288 -12.88 -8.16 14.66
N TRP A 289 -13.77 -9.00 14.14
CA TRP A 289 -15.19 -8.80 14.33
C TRP A 289 -15.60 -9.59 15.57
N ASN A 290 -16.04 -8.89 16.63
CA ASN A 290 -16.75 -9.36 17.83
C ASN A 290 -16.80 -10.89 17.98
N GLU A 291 -15.80 -11.49 18.68
CA GLU A 291 -15.78 -12.88 19.16
C GLU A 291 -16.07 -14.00 18.14
N GLU A 292 -16.74 -13.72 17.02
CA GLU A 292 -16.90 -14.60 15.88
C GLU A 292 -15.79 -14.29 14.87
N VAL A 293 -14.80 -15.16 14.82
CA VAL A 293 -13.66 -15.07 13.89
C VAL A 293 -14.18 -15.27 12.47
N CYS A 294 -14.63 -14.20 11.83
CA CYS A 294 -14.74 -14.19 10.39
C CYS A 294 -13.32 -14.15 9.84
N LEU A 295 -12.81 -15.24 9.27
CA LEU A 295 -11.43 -15.30 8.80
C LEU A 295 -11.24 -14.34 7.63
N ALA A 296 -10.34 -13.37 7.82
CA ALA A 296 -9.77 -12.63 6.69
C ALA A 296 -9.10 -13.55 5.67
N ILE A 297 -8.73 -14.74 6.11
CA ILE A 297 -8.08 -15.79 5.35
C ILE A 297 -9.12 -16.85 4.99
N SER A 298 -9.42 -17.00 3.71
CA SER A 298 -10.41 -17.97 3.21
C SER A 298 -9.79 -19.29 2.79
N SER A 299 -8.53 -19.27 2.33
CA SER A 299 -7.84 -20.52 1.95
C SER A 299 -6.32 -20.39 2.04
N ILE A 300 -5.66 -21.56 2.06
CA ILE A 300 -4.20 -21.66 2.03
C ILE A 300 -3.81 -22.65 0.92
N GLY A 301 -3.07 -22.14 -0.07
CA GLY A 301 -2.46 -22.93 -1.11
C GLY A 301 -1.11 -23.52 -0.70
N ILE A 302 -0.86 -24.75 -1.09
CA ILE A 302 0.43 -25.44 -0.96
C ILE A 302 1.11 -25.38 -2.32
N GLY A 303 2.34 -24.86 -2.37
CA GLY A 303 3.12 -24.78 -3.59
C GLY A 303 3.39 -26.14 -4.22
N PRO A 304 3.69 -26.18 -5.54
CA PRO A 304 3.93 -27.41 -6.28
C PRO A 304 5.21 -28.07 -5.77
N SER A 305 5.09 -29.05 -4.90
CA SER A 305 6.21 -29.75 -4.26
C SER A 305 5.94 -31.25 -4.11
N ALA A 306 7.00 -32.06 -4.13
CA ALA A 306 6.89 -33.54 -4.07
C ALA A 306 6.26 -34.05 -2.76
N ASN A 307 6.37 -33.26 -1.66
CA ASN A 307 5.86 -33.65 -0.34
C ASN A 307 4.56 -32.93 0.04
N SER A 308 3.71 -32.60 -0.93
CA SER A 308 2.47 -31.85 -0.73
C SER A 308 1.50 -32.48 0.29
N GLU A 309 1.44 -33.79 0.38
CA GLU A 309 0.59 -34.51 1.36
C GLU A 309 1.09 -34.32 2.80
N GLN A 310 2.40 -34.42 3.01
CA GLN A 310 2.99 -34.15 4.33
C GLN A 310 2.80 -32.69 4.74
N LYS A 311 2.90 -31.75 3.79
CA LYS A 311 2.66 -30.33 4.03
C LYS A 311 1.21 -30.08 4.42
N GLU A 312 0.26 -30.70 3.74
CA GLU A 312 -1.16 -30.60 4.06
C GLU A 312 -1.44 -31.09 5.48
N ALA A 313 -1.00 -32.30 5.80
CA ALA A 313 -1.19 -32.88 7.13
C ALA A 313 -0.53 -32.03 8.25
N GLY A 314 0.67 -31.51 8.02
CA GLY A 314 1.35 -30.62 8.95
C GLY A 314 0.65 -29.27 9.12
N LEU A 315 0.14 -28.71 8.03
CA LEU A 315 -0.61 -27.46 8.02
C LEU A 315 -1.94 -27.59 8.77
N GLU A 316 -2.69 -28.68 8.57
CA GLU A 316 -3.92 -28.95 9.33
C GLU A 316 -3.66 -29.02 10.84
N GLN A 317 -2.58 -29.69 11.25
CA GLN A 317 -2.21 -29.77 12.67
C GLN A 317 -1.83 -28.39 13.21
N LEU A 318 -1.08 -27.58 12.44
CA LEU A 318 -0.73 -26.21 12.83
C LEU A 318 -1.99 -25.35 13.03
N ILE A 319 -2.92 -25.35 12.08
CA ILE A 319 -4.16 -24.59 12.12
C ILE A 319 -4.98 -24.96 13.36
N ARG A 320 -5.15 -26.27 13.61
CA ARG A 320 -5.87 -26.76 14.80
C ARG A 320 -5.18 -26.38 16.11
N SER A 321 -3.84 -26.39 16.15
CA SER A 321 -3.07 -26.04 17.35
C SER A 321 -3.14 -24.55 17.72
N LEU A 322 -3.56 -23.71 16.79
CA LEU A 322 -3.70 -22.27 16.96
C LEU A 322 -5.15 -21.81 17.12
N ASP A 323 -6.07 -22.72 17.39
CA ASP A 323 -7.51 -22.49 17.56
C ASP A 323 -8.21 -21.89 16.33
N TYR A 324 -7.68 -22.18 15.13
CA TYR A 324 -8.38 -21.88 13.87
C TYR A 324 -9.28 -23.05 13.47
N LYS A 325 -10.43 -22.72 12.89
CA LYS A 325 -11.37 -23.75 12.40
C LYS A 325 -11.05 -24.11 10.95
N LEU A 326 -10.77 -25.39 10.66
CA LEU A 326 -10.49 -25.88 9.32
C LEU A 326 -11.68 -25.72 8.36
N ASP A 327 -12.91 -25.77 8.88
CA ASP A 327 -14.12 -25.61 8.05
C ASP A 327 -14.23 -24.18 7.46
N GLU A 328 -13.54 -23.23 8.05
CA GLU A 328 -13.51 -21.84 7.63
C GLU A 328 -12.30 -21.50 6.75
N CYS A 329 -11.25 -22.33 6.76
CA CYS A 329 -10.02 -22.12 6.00
C CYS A 329 -9.70 -23.35 5.12
N LYS A 330 -9.99 -23.26 3.82
CA LYS A 330 -9.75 -24.35 2.89
C LYS A 330 -8.26 -24.49 2.57
N ILE A 331 -7.77 -25.73 2.54
CA ILE A 331 -6.43 -26.06 2.06
C ILE A 331 -6.54 -26.59 0.63
N TYR A 332 -5.70 -26.10 -0.27
CA TYR A 332 -5.61 -26.59 -1.64
C TYR A 332 -4.15 -26.77 -2.08
N LYS A 333 -3.93 -27.61 -3.09
CA LYS A 333 -2.61 -27.82 -3.70
C LYS A 333 -2.52 -27.12 -5.03
N SER A 334 -1.36 -26.55 -5.34
CA SER A 334 -1.06 -26.02 -6.67
C SER A 334 -1.32 -27.06 -7.75
N LYS A 335 -1.89 -26.62 -8.87
CA LYS A 335 -2.14 -27.45 -10.05
C LYS A 335 -0.99 -27.39 -11.07
N ILE A 336 0.04 -26.61 -10.79
CA ILE A 336 1.18 -26.42 -11.69
C ILE A 336 2.02 -27.71 -11.72
N PRO A 337 2.21 -28.31 -12.89
CA PRO A 337 2.98 -29.55 -13.04
C PRO A 337 4.49 -29.23 -13.03
N VAL A 338 5.12 -29.23 -11.88
CA VAL A 338 6.58 -29.09 -11.76
C VAL A 338 7.22 -30.48 -11.67
N ARG A 339 8.28 -30.71 -12.45
CA ARG A 339 9.12 -31.92 -12.32
C ARG A 339 10.24 -31.65 -11.32
N TYR A 340 10.42 -32.55 -10.36
CA TYR A 340 11.44 -32.52 -9.31
C TYR A 340 12.62 -33.39 -9.67
#